data_7893a726edf80ca2d56f956411c212a7
#
_entry.id   7893a726edf80ca2d56f956411c212a7
#
_cell.length_a   1.000
_cell.length_b   1.000
_cell.length_c   1.000
_cell.angle_alpha   90.00
_cell.angle_beta   90.00
_cell.angle_gamma   90.00
#
_symmetry.space_group_name_H-M   'P 1'
#
loop_
_entity.id
_entity.type
_entity.pdbx_description
1 polymer ?
#
loop_
_entity_poly.entity_id
_entity_poly.type
_entity_poly.pdbx_seq_one_letter_code
_entity_poly.pdbx_strand_id
1 'polypeptide(L)'
;MVMKASLQLKLGQSLTMTPQLQQAIRLLQLSTLDLQQEIQQALESNPMLETSEDDEQPEGDEREEHEHSEASSSEANQDDSHQDASPDWDETENGPDWSSENDIPDNIPDDLPVDTAWDDIYQSAPAPASKGEDEHESDFETRNSPTETLQDHLEWQLNLTPLSERDQAIAHALLDAVDERGYLTSDIEDIHAGLLDETEEDPLELDEVEAVLHRLQHFDPPGVFARDLQECLLIQLNQLPPDTPWLRQARLVVTQFLHLLGNRDYAQLLRRSRLKEDQLKQVLALITSLNPRPGDVVDRAEPDYVIPDVIVRKHEGRWRVELNPEIAPRIRVNASYASLIRRADSSADNTYLRDQLQEAKWFIKSLQSRNETLLKVATRIVEHQQGFLDQGEEAMKPLILSDIAQAVEMHESTISRVTTQKYMHTPRGIFELKYFFSSHVSTAEGGECSSTAIRAMIKKLIAEETPKKPLSDSKIAAMLGEQGINVARRTVAKYRETMHIPPSNERKRLV
;
A
#
# COMPACT_ATOMS: atom_id res chain seq x y z
N MET A 1 -71.72 11.63 4.62
CA MET A 1 -70.33 12.05 4.88
C MET A 1 -69.46 11.48 3.79
N VAL A 2 -69.07 12.29 2.83
CA VAL A 2 -68.24 11.87 1.67
C VAL A 2 -66.79 12.24 2.00
N MET A 3 -65.92 11.25 2.22
CA MET A 3 -64.48 11.45 2.40
C MET A 3 -63.87 11.75 1.02
N LYS A 4 -63.35 12.96 0.84
CA LYS A 4 -62.43 13.30 -0.27
C LYS A 4 -61.04 12.85 0.08
N ALA A 5 -60.56 11.82 -0.60
CA ALA A 5 -59.16 11.44 -0.59
C ALA A 5 -58.35 12.41 -1.47
N SER A 6 -57.51 13.24 -0.90
CA SER A 6 -56.54 14.07 -1.63
C SER A 6 -55.28 13.25 -1.86
N LEU A 7 -55.03 12.89 -3.12
CA LEU A 7 -53.76 12.34 -3.60
C LEU A 7 -52.71 13.46 -3.60
N GLN A 8 -51.79 13.48 -2.64
CA GLN A 8 -50.57 14.25 -2.72
C GLN A 8 -49.55 13.50 -3.55
N LEU A 9 -49.37 13.91 -4.80
CA LEU A 9 -48.24 13.54 -5.63
C LEU A 9 -46.95 14.14 -5.01
N LYS A 10 -46.16 13.30 -4.30
CA LYS A 10 -44.77 13.62 -3.99
C LYS A 10 -43.99 13.41 -5.29
N LEU A 11 -43.71 14.49 -6.02
CA LEU A 11 -42.66 14.52 -7.02
C LEU A 11 -41.33 14.32 -6.32
N GLY A 12 -40.84 13.11 -6.32
CA GLY A 12 -39.47 12.83 -5.96
C GLY A 12 -38.57 13.39 -7.07
N GLN A 13 -37.99 14.57 -6.84
CA GLN A 13 -36.85 15.01 -7.64
C GLN A 13 -35.70 14.01 -7.46
N SER A 14 -35.54 13.13 -8.41
CA SER A 14 -34.28 12.37 -8.56
C SER A 14 -33.23 13.38 -8.99
N LEU A 15 -32.38 13.80 -8.06
CA LEU A 15 -31.15 14.56 -8.36
C LEU A 15 -30.30 13.69 -9.30
N THR A 16 -30.41 13.97 -10.60
CA THR A 16 -29.49 13.39 -11.59
C THR A 16 -28.13 14.04 -11.35
N MET A 17 -27.18 13.26 -10.82
CA MET A 17 -25.81 13.71 -10.62
C MET A 17 -25.20 14.11 -11.96
N THR A 18 -24.71 15.34 -12.06
CA THR A 18 -23.97 15.78 -13.25
C THR A 18 -22.67 14.98 -13.40
N PRO A 19 -22.22 14.69 -14.65
CA PRO A 19 -20.98 13.95 -14.90
C PRO A 19 -19.76 14.56 -14.17
N GLN A 20 -19.71 15.89 -14.11
CA GLN A 20 -18.66 16.63 -13.39
C GLN A 20 -18.64 16.32 -11.89
N LEU A 21 -19.80 16.25 -11.24
CA LEU A 21 -19.88 15.89 -9.82
C LEU A 21 -19.45 14.44 -9.58
N GLN A 22 -19.80 13.52 -10.48
CA GLN A 22 -19.36 12.12 -10.40
C GLN A 22 -17.85 12.01 -10.52
N GLN A 23 -17.24 12.74 -11.43
CA GLN A 23 -15.79 12.77 -11.61
C GLN A 23 -15.06 13.40 -10.40
N ALA A 24 -15.60 14.48 -9.82
CA ALA A 24 -15.06 15.06 -8.59
C ALA A 24 -15.10 14.07 -7.41
N ILE A 25 -16.18 13.31 -7.27
CA ILE A 25 -16.31 12.28 -6.23
C ILE A 25 -15.32 11.13 -6.50
N ARG A 26 -15.13 10.74 -7.77
CA ARG A 26 -14.14 9.74 -8.16
C ARG A 26 -12.72 10.18 -7.79
N LEU A 27 -12.34 11.41 -8.11
CA LEU A 27 -11.03 11.97 -7.75
C LEU A 27 -10.75 11.95 -6.24
N LEU A 28 -11.77 12.08 -5.38
CA LEU A 28 -11.60 11.96 -3.93
C LEU A 28 -11.24 10.55 -3.46
N GLN A 29 -11.62 9.53 -4.24
CA GLN A 29 -11.42 8.11 -3.89
C GLN A 29 -10.11 7.54 -4.40
N LEU A 30 -9.53 8.12 -5.46
CA LEU A 30 -8.32 7.60 -6.12
C LEU A 30 -7.15 7.50 -5.15
N SER A 31 -6.41 6.39 -5.25
CA SER A 31 -5.11 6.23 -4.60
C SER A 31 -4.08 7.21 -5.18
N THR A 32 -2.88 7.26 -4.62
CA THR A 32 -1.79 8.11 -5.15
C THR A 32 -1.41 7.73 -6.57
N LEU A 33 -1.28 6.43 -6.84
CA LEU A 33 -0.92 5.91 -8.17
C LEU A 33 -2.03 6.16 -9.20
N ASP A 34 -3.28 5.85 -8.83
CA ASP A 34 -4.42 6.09 -9.71
C ASP A 34 -4.59 7.58 -10.02
N LEU A 35 -4.29 8.45 -9.04
CA LEU A 35 -4.33 9.90 -9.24
C LEU A 35 -3.27 10.36 -10.22
N GLN A 36 -2.05 9.85 -10.14
CA GLN A 36 -0.98 10.16 -11.08
C GLN A 36 -1.36 9.73 -12.50
N GLN A 37 -1.94 8.54 -12.66
CA GLN A 37 -2.45 8.07 -13.95
C GLN A 37 -3.56 8.97 -14.51
N GLU A 38 -4.55 9.35 -13.68
CA GLU A 38 -5.63 10.25 -14.10
C GLU A 38 -5.09 11.64 -14.51
N ILE A 39 -4.10 12.15 -13.77
CA ILE A 39 -3.41 13.40 -14.11
C ILE A 39 -2.67 13.29 -15.45
N GLN A 40 -1.93 12.21 -15.65
CA GLN A 40 -1.22 11.98 -16.90
C GLN A 40 -2.18 11.85 -18.08
N GLN A 41 -3.27 11.11 -17.93
CA GLN A 41 -4.31 10.98 -18.93
C GLN A 41 -4.95 12.35 -19.24
N ALA A 42 -5.18 13.19 -18.22
CA ALA A 42 -5.73 14.53 -18.40
C ALA A 42 -4.74 15.45 -19.16
N LEU A 43 -3.43 15.34 -18.88
CA LEU A 43 -2.39 16.09 -19.60
C LEU A 43 -2.27 15.67 -21.07
N GLU A 44 -2.41 14.37 -21.36
CA GLU A 44 -2.37 13.85 -22.73
C GLU A 44 -3.64 14.23 -23.53
N SER A 45 -4.80 14.26 -22.89
CA SER A 45 -6.07 14.53 -23.55
C SER A 45 -6.38 16.01 -23.73
N ASN A 46 -5.87 16.89 -22.84
CA ASN A 46 -6.20 18.31 -22.83
C ASN A 46 -4.96 19.19 -23.05
N PRO A 47 -4.82 19.79 -24.25
CA PRO A 47 -3.65 20.61 -24.59
C PRO A 47 -3.53 21.91 -23.78
N MET A 48 -4.57 22.26 -23.00
CA MET A 48 -4.56 23.43 -22.13
C MET A 48 -3.87 23.20 -20.78
N LEU A 49 -3.55 21.95 -20.43
CA LEU A 49 -2.88 21.59 -19.20
C LEU A 49 -1.39 21.44 -19.42
N GLU A 50 -0.60 21.95 -18.51
CA GLU A 50 0.85 21.72 -18.44
C GLU A 50 1.30 21.48 -17.01
N THR A 51 2.38 20.73 -16.84
CA THR A 51 3.07 20.61 -15.56
C THR A 51 3.97 21.82 -15.37
N SER A 52 3.89 22.48 -14.21
CA SER A 52 4.92 23.41 -13.82
C SER A 52 6.12 22.58 -13.35
N GLU A 53 7.10 22.40 -14.22
CA GLU A 53 8.45 22.05 -13.79
C GLU A 53 8.92 23.26 -12.98
N ASP A 54 9.27 23.04 -11.73
CA ASP A 54 9.84 24.10 -10.90
C ASP A 54 11.17 24.48 -11.57
N ASP A 55 11.19 25.63 -12.24
CA ASP A 55 12.40 26.40 -12.45
C ASP A 55 12.90 26.82 -11.04
N GLU A 56 13.54 25.88 -10.34
CA GLU A 56 14.43 26.18 -9.24
C GLU A 56 15.69 26.83 -9.81
N GLN A 57 15.55 28.01 -10.36
CA GLN A 57 16.67 28.95 -10.35
C GLN A 57 16.74 29.51 -8.93
N PRO A 58 17.85 29.32 -8.25
CA PRO A 58 18.08 30.03 -6.99
C PRO A 58 18.09 31.52 -7.33
N GLU A 59 17.07 32.25 -6.91
CA GLU A 59 17.12 33.70 -6.88
C GLU A 59 18.33 34.08 -6.00
N GLY A 60 19.41 34.42 -6.69
CA GLY A 60 20.56 35.03 -6.10
C GLY A 60 20.15 36.33 -5.41
N ASP A 61 20.41 36.34 -4.14
CA ASP A 61 20.27 37.46 -3.22
C ASP A 61 21.26 38.58 -3.69
N GLU A 62 20.82 39.43 -4.63
CA GLU A 62 21.46 40.72 -4.90
C GLU A 62 20.67 41.82 -4.18
N ARG A 63 21.00 41.94 -2.90
CA ARG A 63 20.79 43.17 -2.16
C ARG A 63 21.82 44.21 -2.62
N GLU A 64 21.43 45.09 -3.53
CA GLU A 64 22.08 46.39 -3.65
C GLU A 64 21.41 47.40 -2.74
N GLU A 65 22.18 47.78 -1.76
CA GLU A 65 21.95 48.96 -0.90
C GLU A 65 21.94 50.23 -1.76
N HIS A 66 20.86 50.96 -1.72
CA HIS A 66 20.85 52.42 -1.99
C HIS A 66 20.08 53.12 -0.89
N GLU A 67 20.88 53.80 -0.05
CA GLU A 67 20.48 54.84 0.87
C GLU A 67 20.03 56.11 0.14
N HIS A 68 19.27 56.90 0.90
CA HIS A 68 18.91 58.34 0.79
C HIS A 68 17.62 58.62 -0.01
N SER A 69 16.72 59.43 0.46
CA SER A 69 16.69 60.49 1.46
C SER A 69 15.22 60.97 1.69
N GLU A 70 15.05 61.54 2.84
CA GLU A 70 13.93 62.26 3.39
C GLU A 70 13.10 63.16 2.41
N ALA A 71 11.80 63.28 2.57
CA ALA A 71 11.13 64.47 3.12
C ALA A 71 9.60 64.47 2.82
N SER A 72 8.87 64.45 3.87
CA SER A 72 7.79 65.39 4.29
C SER A 72 6.52 65.53 3.53
N SER A 73 5.48 65.41 4.34
CA SER A 73 4.24 66.23 4.45
C SER A 73 3.12 65.93 3.48
N SER A 74 2.01 65.62 3.97
CA SER A 74 0.89 66.21 4.66
C SER A 74 -0.44 65.82 4.04
N GLU A 75 -1.30 65.37 4.95
CA GLU A 75 -2.74 65.66 5.07
C GLU A 75 -3.61 65.75 3.82
N ALA A 76 -4.66 64.96 3.73
CA ALA A 76 -6.03 65.32 4.12
C ALA A 76 -7.08 64.33 3.57
N ASN A 77 -7.90 63.84 4.47
CA ASN A 77 -9.35 63.58 4.42
C ASN A 77 -10.06 63.49 3.07
N GLN A 78 -10.85 62.45 2.88
CA GLN A 78 -12.34 62.43 2.90
C GLN A 78 -12.83 61.12 2.29
N ASP A 79 -13.49 60.32 3.10
CA ASP A 79 -14.90 59.97 3.09
C ASP A 79 -15.54 59.96 1.69
N ASP A 80 -15.88 58.79 1.19
CA ASP A 80 -17.24 58.59 0.64
C ASP A 80 -17.54 57.07 0.45
N SER A 81 -18.68 56.73 0.97
CA SER A 81 -19.43 55.50 0.88
C SER A 81 -19.94 55.25 -0.55
N HIS A 82 -19.82 53.99 -1.05
CA HIS A 82 -20.84 53.40 -1.96
C HIS A 82 -20.71 51.88 -1.95
N GLN A 83 -21.61 51.24 -1.25
CA GLN A 83 -22.74 50.43 -1.72
C GLN A 83 -22.44 49.29 -2.70
N ASP A 84 -22.74 48.15 -2.17
CA ASP A 84 -23.18 46.87 -2.78
C ASP A 84 -23.71 46.96 -4.23
N ALA A 85 -23.19 46.09 -5.07
CA ALA A 85 -23.93 45.53 -6.20
C ALA A 85 -23.39 44.15 -6.58
N SER A 86 -24.04 43.12 -6.10
CA SER A 86 -24.02 41.81 -6.68
C SER A 86 -24.76 41.79 -8.02
N PRO A 87 -24.24 41.18 -9.08
CA PRO A 87 -25.02 40.91 -10.28
C PRO A 87 -25.75 39.57 -10.15
N ASP A 88 -27.05 39.70 -10.20
CA ASP A 88 -28.10 38.75 -10.45
C ASP A 88 -27.87 38.04 -11.80
N TRP A 89 -27.94 36.73 -11.84
CA TRP A 89 -27.91 35.94 -13.08
C TRP A 89 -29.30 35.43 -13.37
N ASP A 90 -29.93 36.15 -14.26
CA ASP A 90 -31.24 35.81 -14.83
C ASP A 90 -31.14 34.62 -15.77
N GLU A 91 -31.95 33.61 -15.52
CA GLU A 91 -32.18 32.44 -16.36
C GLU A 91 -33.03 32.85 -17.57
N THR A 92 -32.48 32.73 -18.77
CA THR A 92 -33.32 32.66 -19.98
C THR A 92 -33.06 31.32 -20.70
N GLU A 93 -34.06 30.47 -20.61
CA GLU A 93 -34.28 29.34 -21.50
C GLU A 93 -34.31 29.79 -22.97
N ASN A 94 -33.50 29.17 -23.81
CA ASN A 94 -33.83 28.84 -25.19
C ASN A 94 -32.85 27.81 -25.75
N GLY A 95 -33.29 26.57 -25.84
CA GLY A 95 -32.61 25.52 -26.59
C GLY A 95 -32.92 25.68 -28.08
N PRO A 96 -31.98 25.43 -28.97
CA PRO A 96 -32.27 25.15 -30.37
C PRO A 96 -32.37 23.65 -30.65
N ASP A 97 -33.47 23.36 -31.30
CA ASP A 97 -33.94 22.17 -31.98
C ASP A 97 -32.94 21.61 -33.02
N TRP A 98 -32.62 20.34 -32.93
CA TRP A 98 -31.79 19.60 -33.89
C TRP A 98 -32.68 18.75 -34.80
N SER A 99 -33.16 19.37 -35.86
CA SER A 99 -33.67 18.62 -37.00
C SER A 99 -33.49 19.41 -38.29
N SER A 100 -32.48 19.11 -39.07
CA SER A 100 -32.59 19.08 -40.53
C SER A 100 -31.32 18.48 -41.18
N GLU A 101 -31.58 17.45 -41.92
CA GLU A 101 -30.75 16.90 -43.00
C GLU A 101 -30.31 17.96 -43.98
N ASN A 102 -29.07 17.91 -44.47
CA ASN A 102 -28.70 17.84 -45.87
C ASN A 102 -27.33 18.41 -46.22
N ASP A 103 -26.70 17.71 -47.12
CA ASP A 103 -25.70 18.08 -48.13
C ASP A 103 -24.23 18.17 -47.73
N ILE A 104 -23.59 17.02 -47.99
CA ILE A 104 -22.18 16.89 -48.28
C ILE A 104 -21.98 17.18 -49.78
N PRO A 105 -21.16 18.12 -50.20
CA PRO A 105 -20.68 18.17 -51.57
C PRO A 105 -19.40 17.35 -51.71
N ASP A 106 -19.51 16.27 -52.48
CA ASP A 106 -18.38 15.57 -53.11
C ASP A 106 -17.64 16.52 -54.04
N ASN A 107 -16.42 16.90 -53.69
CA ASN A 107 -15.35 17.25 -54.63
C ASN A 107 -14.02 17.31 -53.88
N ILE A 108 -13.25 16.24 -53.98
CA ILE A 108 -11.82 16.20 -53.65
C ILE A 108 -11.08 16.52 -54.93
N PRO A 109 -10.23 17.55 -55.04
CA PRO A 109 -9.37 17.76 -56.19
C PRO A 109 -8.19 16.78 -56.16
N ASP A 110 -8.01 16.09 -57.26
CA ASP A 110 -6.99 15.07 -57.52
C ASP A 110 -5.58 15.60 -57.89
N ASP A 111 -5.15 16.74 -57.36
CA ASP A 111 -3.77 17.23 -57.61
C ASP A 111 -3.22 17.93 -56.34
N LEU A 112 -2.50 17.15 -55.54
CA LEU A 112 -1.53 17.64 -54.56
C LEU A 112 -0.12 17.42 -55.10
N PRO A 113 0.68 18.46 -55.36
CA PRO A 113 2.08 18.26 -55.71
C PRO A 113 2.87 17.84 -54.47
N VAL A 114 3.12 16.55 -54.37
CA VAL A 114 4.08 15.98 -53.40
C VAL A 114 5.40 15.82 -54.17
N ASP A 115 6.25 16.79 -54.04
CA ASP A 115 7.64 16.70 -54.56
C ASP A 115 8.59 17.19 -53.48
N THR A 116 8.80 16.34 -52.49
CA THR A 116 9.99 16.38 -51.62
C THR A 116 10.41 14.94 -51.34
N ALA A 117 11.54 14.60 -51.91
CA ALA A 117 12.18 13.30 -51.73
C ALA A 117 12.61 13.14 -50.30
N TRP A 118 12.27 11.97 -49.70
CA TRP A 118 12.57 11.60 -48.33
C TRP A 118 14.06 11.52 -47.99
N ASP A 119 14.95 11.60 -48.96
CA ASP A 119 16.42 11.52 -48.78
C ASP A 119 17.08 12.81 -48.25
N ASP A 120 16.39 13.95 -48.25
CA ASP A 120 16.96 15.23 -47.79
C ASP A 120 16.75 15.53 -46.28
N ILE A 121 16.07 14.67 -45.55
CA ILE A 121 15.75 14.90 -44.12
C ILE A 121 16.76 14.27 -43.17
N TYR A 122 17.60 13.37 -43.61
CA TYR A 122 18.65 12.74 -42.80
C TYR A 122 20.08 13.13 -43.20
N GLN A 123 20.43 14.39 -43.03
CA GLN A 123 21.83 14.75 -42.88
C GLN A 123 22.20 14.71 -41.41
N SER A 124 22.76 13.58 -41.00
CA SER A 124 23.38 13.39 -39.68
C SER A 124 24.52 14.38 -39.50
N ALA A 125 24.33 15.40 -38.69
CA ALA A 125 25.45 16.15 -38.14
C ALA A 125 26.22 15.21 -37.17
N PRO A 126 27.57 15.14 -37.22
CA PRO A 126 28.34 14.36 -36.28
C PRO A 126 28.18 14.96 -34.87
N ALA A 127 27.64 14.17 -33.95
CA ALA A 127 27.55 14.52 -32.55
C ALA A 127 28.94 14.74 -31.95
N PRO A 128 29.15 15.79 -31.13
CA PRO A 128 30.40 15.92 -30.38
C PRO A 128 30.48 14.79 -29.37
N ALA A 129 31.61 14.09 -29.35
CA ALA A 129 31.92 13.06 -28.39
C ALA A 129 31.91 13.65 -26.97
N SER A 130 30.82 13.43 -26.20
CA SER A 130 30.79 13.66 -24.78
C SER A 130 31.46 12.48 -24.05
N LYS A 131 32.61 12.78 -23.47
CA LYS A 131 33.24 11.91 -22.49
C LYS A 131 32.43 11.98 -21.19
N GLY A 132 31.88 10.83 -20.76
CA GLY A 132 31.43 10.61 -19.40
C GLY A 132 29.93 10.41 -19.26
N GLU A 133 29.43 9.22 -19.58
CA GLU A 133 28.11 8.76 -19.22
C GLU A 133 28.03 7.21 -19.14
N ASP A 134 29.12 6.57 -18.65
CA ASP A 134 29.06 5.13 -18.36
C ASP A 134 28.53 4.78 -16.96
N GLU A 135 28.19 5.80 -16.14
CA GLU A 135 27.67 5.56 -14.79
C GLU A 135 26.13 5.41 -14.71
N HIS A 136 25.40 5.85 -15.76
CA HIS A 136 23.92 5.79 -15.73
C HIS A 136 23.32 4.51 -16.31
N GLU A 137 24.01 3.80 -17.20
CA GLU A 137 23.51 2.52 -17.74
C GLU A 137 23.62 1.40 -16.70
N SER A 138 24.65 1.38 -15.84
CA SER A 138 24.80 0.39 -14.77
C SER A 138 23.73 0.54 -13.65
N ASP A 139 23.22 1.75 -13.46
CA ASP A 139 22.18 2.03 -12.43
C ASP A 139 20.78 1.58 -12.91
N PHE A 140 20.55 1.55 -14.23
CA PHE A 140 19.30 1.06 -14.82
C PHE A 140 19.22 -0.48 -14.82
N GLU A 141 20.33 -1.16 -15.07
CA GLU A 141 20.41 -2.63 -15.01
C GLU A 141 20.28 -3.14 -13.57
N THR A 142 20.85 -2.42 -12.59
CA THR A 142 20.73 -2.78 -11.16
C THR A 142 19.33 -2.57 -10.62
N ARG A 143 18.55 -1.64 -11.17
CA ARG A 143 17.14 -1.39 -10.75
C ARG A 143 16.14 -2.38 -11.35
N ASN A 144 16.49 -3.00 -12.47
CA ASN A 144 15.67 -3.98 -13.17
C ASN A 144 16.18 -5.41 -13.02
N SER A 145 17.05 -5.71 -12.05
CA SER A 145 17.37 -7.09 -11.73
C SER A 145 16.08 -7.82 -11.33
N PRO A 146 15.64 -8.82 -12.09
CA PRO A 146 14.50 -9.62 -11.68
C PRO A 146 14.83 -10.21 -10.30
N THR A 147 13.89 -10.10 -9.38
CA THR A 147 14.00 -10.76 -8.08
C THR A 147 14.12 -12.25 -8.33
N GLU A 148 15.27 -12.83 -7.95
CA GLU A 148 15.48 -14.27 -8.08
C GLU A 148 14.44 -14.99 -7.20
N THR A 149 13.57 -15.75 -7.82
CA THR A 149 12.61 -16.58 -7.10
C THR A 149 13.29 -17.86 -6.59
N LEU A 150 12.68 -18.52 -5.61
CA LEU A 150 13.17 -19.83 -5.15
C LEU A 150 13.23 -20.82 -6.32
N GLN A 151 12.25 -20.81 -7.22
CA GLN A 151 12.19 -21.68 -8.38
C GLN A 151 13.36 -21.43 -9.33
N ASP A 152 13.66 -20.16 -9.67
CA ASP A 152 14.80 -19.81 -10.52
C ASP A 152 16.13 -20.30 -9.92
N HIS A 153 16.29 -20.12 -8.60
CA HIS A 153 17.48 -20.57 -7.88
C HIS A 153 17.65 -22.10 -7.90
N LEU A 154 16.57 -22.83 -7.67
CA LEU A 154 16.59 -24.31 -7.72
C LEU A 154 16.77 -24.83 -9.15
N GLU A 155 16.15 -24.19 -10.15
CA GLU A 155 16.34 -24.53 -11.56
C GLU A 155 17.79 -24.31 -12.00
N TRP A 156 18.41 -23.20 -11.57
CA TRP A 156 19.83 -22.96 -11.81
C TRP A 156 20.71 -24.08 -11.22
N GLN A 157 20.45 -24.53 -9.99
CA GLN A 157 21.18 -25.63 -9.37
C GLN A 157 20.93 -26.96 -10.10
N LEU A 158 19.69 -27.20 -10.55
CA LEU A 158 19.32 -28.38 -11.32
C LEU A 158 20.12 -28.45 -12.61
N ASN A 159 20.23 -27.35 -13.35
CA ASN A 159 20.98 -27.28 -14.60
C ASN A 159 22.49 -27.51 -14.43
N LEU A 160 23.03 -27.26 -13.23
CA LEU A 160 24.43 -27.56 -12.89
C LEU A 160 24.65 -29.00 -12.46
N THR A 161 23.60 -29.75 -12.12
CA THR A 161 23.68 -31.08 -11.61
C THR A 161 23.65 -32.09 -12.76
N PRO A 162 24.65 -33.02 -12.88
CA PRO A 162 24.61 -34.02 -13.92
C PRO A 162 23.54 -35.08 -13.61
N LEU A 163 22.46 -35.07 -14.37
CA LEU A 163 21.33 -35.97 -14.31
C LEU A 163 21.12 -36.63 -15.68
N SER A 164 20.50 -37.82 -15.73
CA SER A 164 20.02 -38.40 -16.98
C SER A 164 18.82 -37.63 -17.51
N GLU A 165 18.50 -37.75 -18.81
CA GLU A 165 17.32 -37.08 -19.40
C GLU A 165 16.03 -37.45 -18.66
N ARG A 166 15.91 -38.70 -18.22
CA ARG A 166 14.76 -39.19 -17.47
C ARG A 166 14.73 -38.61 -16.04
N ASP A 167 15.87 -38.60 -15.33
CA ASP A 167 15.97 -38.00 -13.99
C ASP A 167 15.72 -36.50 -14.04
N GLN A 168 16.09 -35.83 -15.14
CA GLN A 168 15.85 -34.39 -15.34
C GLN A 168 14.36 -34.10 -15.51
N ALA A 169 13.61 -34.92 -16.26
CA ALA A 169 12.17 -34.77 -16.39
C ALA A 169 11.48 -34.95 -15.02
N ILE A 170 11.89 -35.93 -14.22
CA ILE A 170 11.40 -36.13 -12.85
C ILE A 170 11.73 -34.90 -11.98
N ALA A 171 12.96 -34.41 -12.08
CA ALA A 171 13.40 -33.27 -11.28
C ALA A 171 12.64 -31.98 -11.60
N HIS A 172 12.33 -31.72 -12.88
CA HIS A 172 11.49 -30.58 -13.26
C HIS A 172 10.06 -30.72 -12.72
N ALA A 173 9.46 -31.92 -12.79
CA ALA A 173 8.12 -32.14 -12.22
C ALA A 173 8.10 -31.95 -10.69
N LEU A 174 9.17 -32.35 -9.99
CA LEU A 174 9.34 -32.11 -8.57
C LEU A 174 9.54 -30.62 -8.26
N LEU A 175 10.27 -29.90 -9.11
CA LEU A 175 10.51 -28.45 -8.99
C LEU A 175 9.20 -27.66 -9.13
N ASP A 176 8.38 -28.01 -10.13
CA ASP A 176 7.07 -27.38 -10.35
C ASP A 176 6.10 -27.62 -9.18
N ALA A 177 6.29 -28.68 -8.41
CA ALA A 177 5.50 -29.02 -7.24
C ALA A 177 5.95 -28.33 -5.96
N VAL A 178 7.04 -27.53 -5.97
CA VAL A 178 7.54 -26.81 -4.79
C VAL A 178 6.83 -25.48 -4.59
N ASP A 179 6.41 -25.18 -3.36
CA ASP A 179 5.86 -23.88 -2.98
C ASP A 179 6.97 -22.85 -2.69
N GLU A 180 6.58 -21.58 -2.54
CA GLU A 180 7.49 -20.46 -2.19
C GLU A 180 8.24 -20.70 -0.86
N ARG A 181 7.75 -21.61 0.01
CA ARG A 181 8.37 -21.94 1.30
C ARG A 181 9.39 -23.05 1.20
N GLY A 182 9.44 -23.77 0.06
CA GLY A 182 10.33 -24.88 -0.20
C GLY A 182 9.77 -26.27 0.11
N TYR A 183 8.44 -26.38 0.29
CA TYR A 183 7.75 -27.65 0.53
C TYR A 183 7.10 -28.20 -0.74
N LEU A 184 7.03 -29.53 -0.85
CA LEU A 184 6.24 -30.18 -1.89
C LEU A 184 4.76 -30.03 -1.59
N THR A 185 4.01 -29.54 -2.57
CA THR A 185 2.55 -29.36 -2.49
C THR A 185 1.79 -30.62 -2.89
N SER A 186 2.39 -31.46 -3.71
CA SER A 186 1.79 -32.68 -4.25
C SER A 186 2.46 -33.92 -3.65
N ASP A 187 1.69 -34.99 -3.48
CA ASP A 187 2.24 -36.26 -3.04
C ASP A 187 3.09 -36.91 -4.17
N ILE A 188 4.11 -37.67 -3.79
CA ILE A 188 5.04 -38.29 -4.73
C ILE A 188 4.27 -39.22 -5.68
N GLU A 189 3.23 -39.91 -5.18
CA GLU A 189 2.37 -40.81 -5.97
C GLU A 189 1.63 -40.05 -7.08
N ASP A 190 1.18 -38.82 -6.81
CA ASP A 190 0.50 -37.97 -7.79
C ASP A 190 1.48 -37.47 -8.86
N ILE A 191 2.70 -37.09 -8.46
CA ILE A 191 3.77 -36.67 -9.39
C ILE A 191 4.16 -37.85 -10.28
N HIS A 192 4.35 -39.02 -9.68
CA HIS A 192 4.65 -40.26 -10.41
C HIS A 192 3.53 -40.60 -11.42
N ALA A 193 2.25 -40.51 -11.01
CA ALA A 193 1.11 -40.74 -11.90
C ALA A 193 1.04 -39.75 -13.07
N GLY A 194 1.48 -38.52 -12.84
CA GLY A 194 1.55 -37.47 -13.88
C GLY A 194 2.67 -37.66 -14.90
N LEU A 195 3.74 -38.38 -14.50
CA LEU A 195 4.88 -38.66 -15.36
C LEU A 195 4.77 -40.00 -16.10
N LEU A 196 3.78 -40.85 -15.76
CA LEU A 196 3.56 -42.12 -16.45
C LEU A 196 3.11 -41.86 -17.90
N ASP A 197 3.97 -42.17 -18.85
CA ASP A 197 3.63 -42.17 -20.28
C ASP A 197 3.29 -43.62 -20.66
N GLU A 198 2.03 -43.87 -21.10
CA GLU A 198 1.56 -45.22 -21.50
C GLU A 198 2.29 -45.78 -22.72
N THR A 199 3.16 -44.97 -23.35
CA THR A 199 3.86 -45.33 -24.59
C THR A 199 5.32 -45.76 -24.37
N GLU A 200 5.87 -45.60 -23.17
CA GLU A 200 7.26 -46.02 -22.88
C GLU A 200 7.39 -47.52 -22.66
N GLU A 201 8.46 -48.13 -23.21
CA GLU A 201 8.77 -49.55 -23.06
C GLU A 201 9.16 -49.92 -21.63
N ASP A 202 9.73 -48.95 -20.87
CA ASP A 202 10.11 -49.08 -19.45
C ASP A 202 9.28 -48.13 -18.60
N PRO A 203 8.28 -48.61 -17.84
CA PRO A 203 7.48 -47.76 -16.98
C PRO A 203 8.33 -47.16 -15.84
N LEU A 204 8.08 -45.90 -15.52
CA LEU A 204 8.77 -45.23 -14.40
C LEU A 204 8.41 -45.91 -13.08
N GLU A 205 9.41 -46.26 -12.27
CA GLU A 205 9.19 -46.80 -10.93
C GLU A 205 9.15 -45.71 -9.86
N LEU A 206 8.30 -45.87 -8.84
CA LEU A 206 8.18 -44.89 -7.75
C LEU A 206 9.53 -44.70 -7.01
N ASP A 207 10.34 -45.77 -6.90
CA ASP A 207 11.65 -45.72 -6.26
C ASP A 207 12.63 -44.81 -7.01
N GLU A 208 12.48 -44.64 -8.35
CA GLU A 208 13.28 -43.71 -9.14
C GLU A 208 12.94 -42.25 -8.78
N VAL A 209 11.66 -41.96 -8.62
CA VAL A 209 11.20 -40.61 -8.21
C VAL A 209 11.72 -40.27 -6.80
N GLU A 210 11.67 -41.24 -5.86
CA GLU A 210 12.22 -41.07 -4.51
C GLU A 210 13.75 -40.88 -4.53
N ALA A 211 14.47 -41.60 -5.39
CA ALA A 211 15.92 -41.44 -5.51
C ALA A 211 16.32 -40.05 -6.02
N VAL A 212 15.60 -39.53 -7.03
CA VAL A 212 15.80 -38.17 -7.53
C VAL A 212 15.44 -37.15 -6.44
N LEU A 213 14.31 -37.32 -5.75
CA LEU A 213 13.91 -36.44 -4.65
C LEU A 213 14.98 -36.34 -3.57
N HIS A 214 15.53 -37.51 -3.13
CA HIS A 214 16.60 -37.50 -2.14
C HIS A 214 17.86 -36.78 -2.62
N ARG A 215 18.13 -36.76 -3.92
CA ARG A 215 19.24 -36.01 -4.50
C ARG A 215 18.96 -34.51 -4.47
N LEU A 216 17.72 -34.07 -4.81
CA LEU A 216 17.30 -32.70 -4.78
C LEU A 216 17.22 -32.10 -3.35
N GLN A 217 16.96 -32.94 -2.33
CA GLN A 217 16.96 -32.52 -0.92
C GLN A 217 18.34 -32.06 -0.41
N HIS A 218 19.41 -32.26 -1.19
CA HIS A 218 20.75 -31.74 -0.88
C HIS A 218 21.03 -30.37 -1.49
N PHE A 219 20.07 -29.80 -2.21
CA PHE A 219 20.18 -28.45 -2.78
C PHE A 219 20.15 -27.38 -1.70
N ASP A 220 20.63 -26.18 -2.05
CA ASP A 220 20.61 -24.99 -1.23
C ASP A 220 19.37 -24.15 -1.58
N PRO A 221 18.59 -23.68 -0.59
CA PRO A 221 18.80 -23.75 0.87
C PRO A 221 18.45 -25.12 1.50
N PRO A 222 19.14 -25.47 2.61
CA PRO A 222 18.94 -26.77 3.25
C PRO A 222 17.51 -26.96 3.73
N GLY A 223 16.90 -28.11 3.40
CA GLY A 223 15.53 -28.44 3.79
C GLY A 223 14.47 -28.21 2.74
N VAL A 224 14.85 -27.81 1.51
CA VAL A 224 13.93 -27.76 0.35
C VAL A 224 13.51 -29.17 -0.09
N PHE A 225 12.44 -29.27 -0.86
CA PHE A 225 11.82 -30.51 -1.32
C PHE A 225 11.35 -31.43 -0.18
N ALA A 226 11.08 -30.88 0.99
CA ALA A 226 10.50 -31.62 2.09
C ALA A 226 8.98 -31.76 1.93
N ARG A 227 8.44 -32.91 2.29
CA ARG A 227 6.99 -33.18 2.31
C ARG A 227 6.31 -32.52 3.51
N ASP A 228 7.00 -32.59 4.66
CA ASP A 228 6.51 -32.12 5.95
C ASP A 228 7.59 -31.34 6.71
N LEU A 229 7.15 -30.55 7.71
CA LEU A 229 8.05 -29.85 8.63
C LEU A 229 9.04 -30.81 9.32
N GLN A 230 8.59 -32.03 9.65
CA GLN A 230 9.44 -33.04 10.27
C GLN A 230 10.60 -33.40 9.35
N GLU A 231 10.33 -33.68 8.09
CA GLU A 231 11.34 -34.01 7.09
C GLU A 231 12.29 -32.84 6.83
N CYS A 232 11.77 -31.63 6.68
CA CYS A 232 12.57 -30.42 6.51
C CYS A 232 13.61 -30.25 7.63
N LEU A 233 13.18 -30.38 8.89
CA LEU A 233 14.08 -30.29 10.03
C LEU A 233 15.08 -31.43 10.09
N LEU A 234 14.68 -32.66 9.68
CA LEU A 234 15.57 -33.81 9.63
C LEU A 234 16.65 -33.67 8.54
N ILE A 235 16.28 -33.14 7.36
CA ILE A 235 17.24 -32.87 6.27
C ILE A 235 18.30 -31.88 6.78
N GLN A 236 17.89 -30.77 7.40
CA GLN A 236 18.81 -29.79 7.96
C GLN A 236 19.70 -30.40 9.06
N LEU A 237 19.12 -31.15 9.99
CA LEU A 237 19.90 -31.84 11.02
C LEU A 237 20.88 -32.88 10.44
N ASN A 238 20.58 -33.50 9.30
CA ASN A 238 21.47 -34.46 8.63
C ASN A 238 22.64 -33.75 7.93
N GLN A 239 22.48 -32.53 7.50
CA GLN A 239 23.54 -31.73 6.88
C GLN A 239 24.47 -31.06 7.90
N LEU A 240 24.07 -30.99 9.19
CA LEU A 240 24.95 -30.46 10.23
C LEU A 240 26.15 -31.42 10.50
N PRO A 241 27.33 -30.86 10.85
CA PRO A 241 28.50 -31.63 11.18
C PRO A 241 28.20 -32.66 12.29
N PRO A 242 28.75 -33.90 12.20
CA PRO A 242 28.49 -34.95 13.18
C PRO A 242 28.98 -34.64 14.60
N ASP A 243 29.90 -33.69 14.74
CA ASP A 243 30.44 -33.20 16.01
C ASP A 243 29.54 -32.20 16.73
N THR A 244 28.40 -31.81 16.11
CA THR A 244 27.47 -30.88 16.71
C THR A 244 26.88 -31.45 18.01
N PRO A 245 26.98 -30.74 19.15
CA PRO A 245 26.47 -31.22 20.41
C PRO A 245 24.96 -31.44 20.35
N TRP A 246 24.47 -32.54 20.92
CA TRP A 246 23.06 -32.92 21.02
C TRP A 246 22.35 -33.25 19.70
N LEU A 247 23.07 -33.44 18.58
CA LEU A 247 22.51 -33.76 17.27
C LEU A 247 21.63 -35.02 17.29
N ARG A 248 22.11 -36.09 17.94
CA ARG A 248 21.35 -37.35 18.04
C ARG A 248 20.05 -37.20 18.81
N GLN A 249 20.08 -36.42 19.88
CA GLN A 249 18.89 -36.11 20.69
C GLN A 249 17.91 -35.23 19.95
N ALA A 250 18.40 -34.25 19.21
CA ALA A 250 17.57 -33.39 18.35
C ALA A 250 16.83 -34.20 17.28
N ARG A 251 17.54 -35.10 16.58
CA ARG A 251 16.93 -36.01 15.60
C ARG A 251 15.84 -36.89 16.25
N LEU A 252 16.08 -37.45 17.41
CA LEU A 252 15.10 -38.25 18.14
C LEU A 252 13.87 -37.44 18.51
N VAL A 253 14.05 -36.23 19.00
CA VAL A 253 12.94 -35.33 19.37
C VAL A 253 12.12 -34.94 18.15
N VAL A 254 12.75 -34.60 17.04
CA VAL A 254 12.07 -34.23 15.80
C VAL A 254 11.33 -35.44 15.22
N THR A 255 11.94 -36.65 15.21
CA THR A 255 11.30 -37.83 14.61
C THR A 255 10.12 -38.35 15.43
N GLN A 256 10.20 -38.37 16.77
CA GLN A 256 9.21 -39.05 17.60
C GLN A 256 8.29 -38.09 18.38
N PHE A 257 8.76 -36.92 18.69
CA PHE A 257 8.10 -36.04 19.67
C PHE A 257 7.78 -34.61 19.16
N LEU A 258 7.83 -34.40 17.84
CA LEU A 258 7.55 -33.09 17.24
C LEU A 258 6.17 -32.54 17.66
N HIS A 259 5.15 -33.40 17.73
CA HIS A 259 3.81 -33.03 18.16
C HIS A 259 3.75 -32.53 19.63
N LEU A 260 4.57 -33.10 20.54
CA LEU A 260 4.68 -32.61 21.92
C LEU A 260 5.42 -31.27 21.99
N LEU A 261 6.36 -31.07 21.09
CA LEU A 261 7.07 -29.81 20.95
C LEU A 261 6.11 -28.70 20.47
N GLY A 262 5.28 -28.96 19.46
CA GLY A 262 4.25 -28.05 18.96
C GLY A 262 3.25 -27.65 20.01
N ASN A 263 2.78 -28.61 20.82
CA ASN A 263 1.87 -28.38 21.96
C ASN A 263 2.56 -27.79 23.19
N ARG A 264 3.90 -27.61 23.16
CA ARG A 264 4.73 -27.11 24.28
C ARG A 264 4.55 -27.89 25.59
N ASP A 265 4.24 -29.19 25.49
CA ASP A 265 4.14 -30.08 26.65
C ASP A 265 5.53 -30.62 27.04
N TYR A 266 6.32 -29.74 27.62
CA TYR A 266 7.68 -30.05 28.05
C TYR A 266 7.72 -31.11 29.16
N ALA A 267 6.67 -31.24 29.98
CA ALA A 267 6.62 -32.22 31.02
C ALA A 267 6.52 -33.66 30.48
N GLN A 268 5.71 -33.88 29.45
CA GLN A 268 5.64 -35.16 28.77
C GLN A 268 6.90 -35.42 27.95
N LEU A 269 7.44 -34.36 27.30
CA LEU A 269 8.68 -34.48 26.50
C LEU A 269 9.85 -34.94 27.37
N LEU A 270 10.07 -34.38 28.55
CA LEU A 270 11.12 -34.80 29.51
C LEU A 270 10.94 -36.23 29.95
N ARG A 271 9.70 -36.69 30.22
CA ARG A 271 9.41 -38.05 30.63
C ARG A 271 9.69 -39.08 29.52
N ARG A 272 9.31 -38.75 28.27
CA ARG A 272 9.43 -39.66 27.13
C ARG A 272 10.85 -39.68 26.54
N SER A 273 11.49 -38.51 26.42
CA SER A 273 12.87 -38.40 25.88
C SER A 273 13.96 -38.82 26.89
N ARG A 274 13.61 -38.93 28.18
CA ARG A 274 14.54 -39.23 29.29
C ARG A 274 15.69 -38.22 29.39
N LEU A 275 15.53 -37.00 28.88
CA LEU A 275 16.51 -35.93 28.97
C LEU A 275 16.34 -35.14 30.27
N LYS A 276 17.42 -34.55 30.76
CA LYS A 276 17.37 -33.57 31.85
C LYS A 276 16.89 -32.22 31.30
N GLU A 277 16.33 -31.36 32.18
CA GLU A 277 15.82 -30.05 31.76
C GLU A 277 16.85 -29.19 31.05
N ASP A 278 18.10 -29.15 31.53
CA ASP A 278 19.18 -28.40 30.90
C ASP A 278 19.59 -28.95 29.54
N GLN A 279 19.56 -30.29 29.38
CA GLN A 279 19.85 -30.96 28.11
C GLN A 279 18.72 -30.64 27.09
N LEU A 280 17.46 -30.67 27.53
CA LEU A 280 16.33 -30.35 26.69
C LEU A 280 16.41 -28.90 26.21
N LYS A 281 16.82 -27.94 27.06
CA LYS A 281 17.03 -26.55 26.64
C LYS A 281 18.03 -26.42 25.51
N GLN A 282 19.15 -27.15 25.58
CA GLN A 282 20.17 -27.13 24.52
C GLN A 282 19.67 -27.79 23.21
N VAL A 283 18.92 -28.89 23.31
CA VAL A 283 18.26 -29.51 22.17
C VAL A 283 17.24 -28.60 21.54
N LEU A 284 16.44 -27.90 22.34
CA LEU A 284 15.48 -26.93 21.87
C LEU A 284 16.18 -25.74 21.19
N ALA A 285 17.26 -25.22 21.77
CA ALA A 285 18.05 -24.16 21.15
C ALA A 285 18.58 -24.57 19.77
N LEU A 286 19.07 -25.83 19.63
CA LEU A 286 19.48 -26.34 18.33
C LEU A 286 18.32 -26.44 17.34
N ILE A 287 17.16 -26.97 17.74
CA ILE A 287 15.99 -27.08 16.87
C ILE A 287 15.45 -25.69 16.46
N THR A 288 15.45 -24.71 17.38
CA THR A 288 14.99 -23.35 17.07
C THR A 288 15.98 -22.56 16.20
N SER A 289 17.23 -22.98 16.09
CA SER A 289 18.20 -22.39 15.16
C SER A 289 18.02 -22.84 13.71
N LEU A 290 17.22 -23.91 13.47
CA LEU A 290 16.91 -24.41 12.15
C LEU A 290 15.84 -23.52 11.50
N ASN A 291 15.83 -23.50 10.16
CA ASN A 291 14.86 -22.72 9.40
C ASN A 291 13.65 -23.58 9.01
N PRO A 292 12.45 -23.31 9.53
CA PRO A 292 11.24 -24.05 9.14
C PRO A 292 10.69 -23.67 7.76
N ARG A 293 11.23 -22.63 7.12
CA ARG A 293 10.83 -22.14 5.78
C ARG A 293 12.08 -21.83 4.98
N PRO A 294 12.69 -22.84 4.37
CA PRO A 294 13.93 -22.64 3.64
C PRO A 294 13.80 -21.67 2.46
N GLY A 295 12.65 -21.63 1.80
CA GLY A 295 12.39 -20.72 0.68
C GLY A 295 12.50 -19.24 1.02
N ASP A 296 12.10 -18.82 2.22
CA ASP A 296 12.14 -17.40 2.67
C ASP A 296 13.59 -16.81 2.67
N VAL A 297 14.62 -17.65 2.53
CA VAL A 297 16.02 -17.19 2.48
C VAL A 297 16.36 -16.61 1.11
N VAL A 298 15.83 -17.20 0.05
CA VAL A 298 16.08 -16.83 -1.35
C VAL A 298 15.05 -15.81 -1.80
N ASP A 299 13.77 -16.10 -1.56
CA ASP A 299 12.66 -15.20 -1.91
C ASP A 299 12.59 -14.02 -0.93
N ARG A 300 13.41 -13.03 -1.20
CA ARG A 300 13.32 -11.72 -0.53
C ARG A 300 12.30 -10.90 -1.28
N ALA A 301 11.03 -11.06 -0.95
CA ALA A 301 10.00 -10.15 -1.41
C ALA A 301 10.47 -8.70 -1.17
N GLU A 302 10.64 -7.93 -2.22
CA GLU A 302 10.96 -6.52 -2.09
C GLU A 302 9.83 -5.85 -1.31
N PRO A 303 10.13 -5.12 -0.24
CA PRO A 303 9.11 -4.46 0.54
C PRO A 303 8.45 -3.38 -0.32
N ASP A 304 7.14 -3.46 -0.50
CA ASP A 304 6.35 -2.41 -1.13
C ASP A 304 6.44 -1.13 -0.31
N TYR A 305 7.04 -0.09 -0.88
CA TYR A 305 7.14 1.21 -0.24
C TYR A 305 5.86 2.01 -0.46
N VAL A 306 5.21 2.38 0.65
CA VAL A 306 4.02 3.23 0.62
C VAL A 306 4.43 4.69 0.71
N ILE A 307 4.11 5.49 -0.31
CA ILE A 307 4.34 6.93 -0.33
C ILE A 307 3.21 7.61 0.46
N PRO A 308 3.52 8.36 1.54
CA PRO A 308 2.50 9.00 2.37
C PRO A 308 1.92 10.25 1.69
N ASP A 309 0.59 10.41 1.73
CA ASP A 309 -0.14 11.58 1.21
C ASP A 309 0.05 12.82 2.09
N VAL A 310 0.18 12.61 3.38
CA VAL A 310 0.25 13.66 4.40
C VAL A 310 1.47 13.45 5.28
N ILE A 311 2.18 14.53 5.59
CA ILE A 311 3.33 14.54 6.47
C ILE A 311 2.99 15.33 7.74
N VAL A 312 3.22 14.72 8.90
CA VAL A 312 2.99 15.35 10.20
C VAL A 312 4.32 15.53 10.91
N ARG A 313 4.66 16.78 11.20
CA ARG A 313 5.90 17.15 11.90
C ARG A 313 5.59 18.01 13.11
N LYS A 314 6.43 17.93 14.12
CA LYS A 314 6.33 18.79 15.30
C LYS A 314 7.21 20.03 15.10
N HIS A 315 6.59 21.20 15.02
CA HIS A 315 7.29 22.49 14.87
C HIS A 315 6.92 23.38 16.06
N GLU A 316 7.92 23.91 16.77
CA GLU A 316 7.73 24.79 17.94
C GLU A 316 6.76 24.23 19.00
N GLY A 317 6.75 22.92 19.21
CA GLY A 317 5.88 22.26 20.18
C GLY A 317 4.43 22.01 19.70
N ARG A 318 4.08 22.43 18.49
CA ARG A 318 2.78 22.17 17.86
C ARG A 318 2.92 21.17 16.71
N TRP A 319 1.90 20.36 16.52
CA TRP A 319 1.82 19.44 15.39
C TRP A 319 1.37 20.20 14.14
N ARG A 320 2.17 20.15 13.07
CA ARG A 320 1.86 20.72 11.76
C ARG A 320 1.63 19.62 10.76
N VAL A 321 0.59 19.79 9.93
CA VAL A 321 0.16 18.87 8.91
C VAL A 321 0.42 19.51 7.55
N GLU A 322 1.13 18.81 6.69
CA GLU A 322 1.50 19.26 5.35
C GLU A 322 1.15 18.16 4.34
N LEU A 323 0.76 18.54 3.15
CA LEU A 323 0.60 17.59 2.04
C LEU A 323 1.97 17.27 1.45
N ASN A 324 2.16 16.04 1.01
CA ASN A 324 3.37 15.65 0.31
C ASN A 324 3.36 16.23 -1.11
N PRO A 325 4.31 17.11 -1.48
CA PRO A 325 4.36 17.71 -2.80
C PRO A 325 4.71 16.72 -3.91
N GLU A 326 5.34 15.58 -3.59
CA GLU A 326 5.79 14.58 -4.56
C GLU A 326 4.63 13.75 -5.16
N ILE A 327 3.45 13.75 -4.51
CA ILE A 327 2.34 12.90 -4.93
C ILE A 327 1.64 13.41 -6.18
N ALA A 328 1.48 14.73 -6.29
CA ALA A 328 0.80 15.31 -7.43
C ALA A 328 1.64 16.44 -8.03
N PRO A 329 2.01 16.33 -9.30
CA PRO A 329 2.70 17.41 -9.98
C PRO A 329 1.83 18.67 -9.96
N ARG A 330 2.46 19.82 -9.88
CA ARG A 330 1.75 21.11 -9.95
C ARG A 330 1.29 21.33 -11.38
N ILE A 331 -0.03 21.34 -11.59
CA ILE A 331 -0.64 21.53 -12.89
C ILE A 331 -1.09 22.98 -13.01
N ARG A 332 -0.82 23.58 -14.18
CA ARG A 332 -1.28 24.94 -14.53
C ARG A 332 -1.92 24.95 -15.91
N VAL A 333 -2.66 26.02 -16.19
CA VAL A 333 -3.20 26.26 -17.52
C VAL A 333 -2.10 26.89 -18.38
N ASN A 334 -1.85 26.33 -19.56
CA ASN A 334 -0.89 26.87 -20.51
C ASN A 334 -1.34 28.27 -20.98
N ALA A 335 -0.53 29.29 -20.65
CA ALA A 335 -0.83 30.68 -20.96
C ALA A 335 -0.81 30.97 -22.48
N SER A 336 0.04 30.27 -23.23
CA SER A 336 0.16 30.44 -24.67
C SER A 336 -1.13 30.04 -25.40
N TYR A 337 -1.64 28.84 -25.11
CA TYR A 337 -2.91 28.38 -25.68
C TYR A 337 -4.12 29.19 -25.18
N ALA A 338 -4.12 29.59 -23.92
CA ALA A 338 -5.19 30.44 -23.37
C ALA A 338 -5.26 31.81 -24.07
N SER A 339 -4.13 32.36 -24.52
CA SER A 339 -4.07 33.63 -25.24
C SER A 339 -4.64 33.58 -26.66
N LEU A 340 -4.70 32.40 -27.29
CA LEU A 340 -5.25 32.19 -28.62
C LEU A 340 -6.78 32.30 -28.64
N ILE A 341 -7.43 32.17 -27.50
CA ILE A 341 -8.90 32.25 -27.39
C ILE A 341 -9.39 33.66 -27.58
N ARG A 342 -10.11 33.90 -28.66
CA ARG A 342 -10.73 35.18 -28.97
C ARG A 342 -12.19 35.24 -28.50
N ARG A 343 -12.57 36.27 -27.78
CA ARG A 343 -13.94 36.39 -27.23
C ARG A 343 -15.04 36.57 -28.29
N ALA A 344 -14.70 37.15 -29.45
CA ALA A 344 -15.63 37.47 -30.50
C ALA A 344 -15.73 36.46 -31.64
N ASP A 345 -14.92 35.39 -31.57
CA ASP A 345 -14.86 34.38 -32.62
C ASP A 345 -15.67 33.12 -32.22
N SER A 346 -16.63 32.75 -33.06
CA SER A 346 -17.51 31.58 -32.91
C SER A 346 -17.12 30.43 -33.83
N SER A 347 -15.85 30.39 -34.30
CA SER A 347 -15.33 29.27 -35.07
C SER A 347 -15.34 27.97 -34.26
N ALA A 348 -15.44 26.84 -34.92
CA ALA A 348 -15.41 25.51 -34.27
C ALA A 348 -14.15 25.33 -33.41
N ASP A 349 -13.00 25.79 -33.90
CA ASP A 349 -11.72 25.70 -33.21
C ASP A 349 -11.70 26.53 -31.92
N ASN A 350 -12.23 27.75 -31.98
CA ASN A 350 -12.28 28.63 -30.81
C ASN A 350 -13.29 28.11 -29.75
N THR A 351 -14.37 27.49 -30.20
CA THR A 351 -15.33 26.82 -29.28
C THR A 351 -14.65 25.62 -28.59
N TYR A 352 -13.97 24.78 -29.35
CA TYR A 352 -13.20 23.66 -28.82
C TYR A 352 -12.17 24.11 -27.78
N LEU A 353 -11.38 25.14 -28.09
CA LEU A 353 -10.38 25.68 -27.16
C LEU A 353 -11.02 26.23 -25.86
N ARG A 354 -12.20 26.84 -25.95
CA ARG A 354 -12.96 27.32 -24.77
C ARG A 354 -13.41 26.16 -23.90
N ASP A 355 -13.97 25.11 -24.50
CA ASP A 355 -14.44 23.91 -23.79
C ASP A 355 -13.28 23.23 -23.09
N GLN A 356 -12.13 23.06 -23.79
CA GLN A 356 -10.92 22.50 -23.20
C GLN A 356 -10.35 23.36 -22.07
N LEU A 357 -10.40 24.70 -22.19
CA LEU A 357 -9.99 25.61 -21.13
C LEU A 357 -10.91 25.50 -19.89
N GLN A 358 -12.21 25.40 -20.12
CA GLN A 358 -13.18 25.24 -19.03
C GLN A 358 -12.97 23.90 -18.31
N GLU A 359 -12.76 22.83 -19.04
CA GLU A 359 -12.45 21.52 -18.50
C GLU A 359 -11.14 21.52 -17.71
N ALA A 360 -10.06 22.12 -18.25
CA ALA A 360 -8.80 22.27 -17.56
C ALA A 360 -8.92 23.03 -16.23
N LYS A 361 -9.63 24.17 -16.24
CA LYS A 361 -9.88 24.95 -15.01
C LYS A 361 -10.70 24.17 -13.99
N TRP A 362 -11.72 23.43 -14.44
CA TRP A 362 -12.52 22.60 -13.57
C TRP A 362 -11.69 21.47 -12.96
N PHE A 363 -10.84 20.81 -13.75
CA PHE A 363 -9.95 19.75 -13.27
C PHE A 363 -8.97 20.25 -12.21
N ILE A 364 -8.29 21.36 -12.45
CA ILE A 364 -7.39 21.99 -11.47
C ILE A 364 -8.14 22.35 -10.18
N LYS A 365 -9.33 22.95 -10.29
CA LYS A 365 -10.14 23.29 -9.13
C LYS A 365 -10.59 22.07 -8.35
N SER A 366 -10.91 20.96 -9.02
CA SER A 366 -11.31 19.72 -8.35
C SER A 366 -10.13 19.07 -7.61
N LEU A 367 -8.92 19.12 -8.17
CA LEU A 367 -7.69 18.68 -7.49
C LEU A 367 -7.37 19.54 -6.26
N GLN A 368 -7.49 20.86 -6.38
CA GLN A 368 -7.30 21.78 -5.25
C GLN A 368 -8.30 21.49 -4.13
N SER A 369 -9.59 21.35 -4.47
CA SER A 369 -10.64 21.02 -3.50
C SER A 369 -10.39 19.67 -2.82
N ARG A 370 -9.90 18.66 -3.56
CA ARG A 370 -9.49 17.37 -3.00
C ARG A 370 -8.37 17.54 -1.97
N ASN A 371 -7.33 18.27 -2.33
CA ASN A 371 -6.17 18.51 -1.47
C ASN A 371 -6.54 19.31 -0.21
N GLU A 372 -7.36 20.33 -0.34
CA GLU A 372 -7.89 21.10 0.81
C GLU A 372 -8.74 20.22 1.74
N THR A 373 -9.59 19.37 1.17
CA THR A 373 -10.43 18.46 1.96
C THR A 373 -9.56 17.46 2.72
N LEU A 374 -8.56 16.86 2.06
CA LEU A 374 -7.62 15.94 2.69
C LEU A 374 -6.85 16.61 3.83
N LEU A 375 -6.34 17.84 3.59
CA LEU A 375 -5.61 18.61 4.59
C LEU A 375 -6.50 18.95 5.80
N LYS A 376 -7.73 19.41 5.58
CA LYS A 376 -8.70 19.72 6.65
C LYS A 376 -8.99 18.49 7.50
N VAL A 377 -9.28 17.34 6.86
CA VAL A 377 -9.56 16.08 7.56
C VAL A 377 -8.35 15.61 8.35
N ALA A 378 -7.15 15.57 7.73
CA ALA A 378 -5.93 15.17 8.39
C ALA A 378 -5.58 16.06 9.58
N THR A 379 -5.74 17.39 9.45
CA THR A 379 -5.52 18.34 10.54
C THR A 379 -6.44 18.06 11.72
N ARG A 380 -7.72 17.81 11.49
CA ARG A 380 -8.68 17.49 12.57
C ARG A 380 -8.36 16.15 13.25
N ILE A 381 -7.95 15.14 12.47
CA ILE A 381 -7.49 13.86 13.05
C ILE A 381 -6.28 14.09 13.96
N VAL A 382 -5.27 14.84 13.51
CA VAL A 382 -4.05 15.13 14.28
C VAL A 382 -4.36 15.94 15.54
N GLU A 383 -5.22 16.95 15.46
CA GLU A 383 -5.66 17.75 16.62
C GLU A 383 -6.34 16.88 17.69
N HIS A 384 -7.16 15.91 17.26
CA HIS A 384 -7.83 14.99 18.18
C HIS A 384 -6.88 13.95 18.77
N GLN A 385 -5.91 13.47 17.97
CA GLN A 385 -4.99 12.38 18.30
C GLN A 385 -3.61 12.84 18.76
N GLN A 386 -3.47 14.03 19.36
CA GLN A 386 -2.20 14.53 19.90
C GLN A 386 -1.60 13.55 20.92
N GLY A 387 -2.43 12.94 21.75
CA GLY A 387 -2.00 11.92 22.72
C GLY A 387 -1.31 10.72 22.05
N PHE A 388 -1.85 10.24 20.94
CA PHE A 388 -1.24 9.18 20.14
C PHE A 388 0.15 9.60 19.60
N LEU A 389 0.26 10.79 19.08
CA LEU A 389 1.52 11.29 18.50
C LEU A 389 2.61 11.46 19.56
N ASP A 390 2.25 11.90 20.78
CA ASP A 390 3.22 12.12 21.86
C ASP A 390 3.54 10.82 22.63
N GLN A 391 2.54 10.03 23.02
CA GLN A 391 2.68 8.87 23.92
C GLN A 391 2.57 7.51 23.20
N GLY A 392 1.96 7.45 22.03
CA GLY A 392 1.78 6.24 21.23
C GLY A 392 0.37 5.66 21.29
N GLU A 393 0.27 4.40 20.85
CA GLU A 393 -1.01 3.69 20.71
C GLU A 393 -1.82 3.61 22.01
N GLU A 394 -1.15 3.58 23.16
CA GLU A 394 -1.78 3.50 24.47
C GLU A 394 -2.65 4.75 24.78
N ALA A 395 -2.25 5.92 24.27
CA ALA A 395 -2.95 7.19 24.50
C ALA A 395 -3.90 7.58 23.35
N MET A 396 -4.21 6.65 22.46
CA MET A 396 -5.11 6.88 21.34
C MET A 396 -6.55 7.11 21.83
N LYS A 397 -7.11 8.25 21.47
CA LYS A 397 -8.50 8.59 21.80
C LYS A 397 -9.45 7.94 20.79
N PRO A 398 -10.65 7.50 21.21
CA PRO A 398 -11.66 7.03 20.28
C PRO A 398 -12.11 8.18 19.36
N LEU A 399 -12.33 7.86 18.09
CA LEU A 399 -12.74 8.82 17.07
C LEU A 399 -13.69 8.13 16.10
N ILE A 400 -14.86 8.70 15.88
CA ILE A 400 -15.82 8.21 14.88
C ILE A 400 -15.91 9.15 13.69
N LEU A 401 -16.35 8.61 12.54
CA LEU A 401 -16.43 9.38 11.30
C LEU A 401 -17.36 10.62 11.42
N SER A 402 -18.45 10.47 12.19
CA SER A 402 -19.42 11.55 12.43
C SER A 402 -18.80 12.77 13.13
N ASP A 403 -17.84 12.57 14.03
CA ASP A 403 -17.21 13.67 14.78
C ASP A 403 -16.38 14.56 13.87
N ILE A 404 -15.61 13.93 12.99
CA ILE A 404 -14.84 14.64 11.97
C ILE A 404 -15.77 15.27 10.93
N ALA A 405 -16.83 14.57 10.52
CA ALA A 405 -17.81 15.07 9.56
C ALA A 405 -18.47 16.37 10.06
N GLN A 406 -18.85 16.43 11.33
CA GLN A 406 -19.38 17.64 11.96
C GLN A 406 -18.33 18.75 12.07
N ALA A 407 -17.08 18.40 12.46
CA ALA A 407 -16.00 19.39 12.63
C ALA A 407 -15.55 20.03 11.31
N VAL A 408 -15.69 19.33 10.18
CA VAL A 408 -15.31 19.78 8.83
C VAL A 408 -16.52 20.26 8.00
N GLU A 409 -17.72 20.16 8.56
CA GLU A 409 -19.00 20.50 7.91
C GLU A 409 -19.25 19.73 6.60
N MET A 410 -18.89 18.44 6.58
CA MET A 410 -19.03 17.55 5.44
C MET A 410 -19.85 16.31 5.80
N HIS A 411 -20.35 15.61 4.76
CA HIS A 411 -21.07 14.36 4.98
C HIS A 411 -20.10 13.22 5.36
N GLU A 412 -20.51 12.33 6.24
CA GLU A 412 -19.74 11.20 6.73
C GLU A 412 -19.19 10.29 5.60
N SER A 413 -20.00 10.10 4.54
CA SER A 413 -19.55 9.32 3.37
C SER A 413 -18.37 9.98 2.63
N THR A 414 -18.25 11.31 2.65
CA THR A 414 -17.11 12.02 2.06
C THR A 414 -15.85 11.79 2.89
N ILE A 415 -15.96 11.87 4.22
CA ILE A 415 -14.83 11.59 5.12
C ILE A 415 -14.34 10.15 4.94
N SER A 416 -15.26 9.17 4.89
CA SER A 416 -14.90 7.76 4.65
C SER A 416 -14.14 7.57 3.34
N ARG A 417 -14.55 8.25 2.26
CA ARG A 417 -13.86 8.18 0.95
C ARG A 417 -12.48 8.82 0.96
N VAL A 418 -12.37 9.98 1.62
CA VAL A 418 -11.09 10.72 1.71
C VAL A 418 -10.06 9.98 2.58
N THR A 419 -10.49 9.17 3.56
CA THR A 419 -9.60 8.49 4.51
C THR A 419 -9.19 7.08 4.09
N THR A 420 -9.86 6.49 3.09
CA THR A 420 -9.54 5.15 2.58
C THR A 420 -8.34 5.23 1.63
N GLN A 421 -7.37 4.32 1.80
CA GLN A 421 -6.13 4.25 1.00
C GLN A 421 -5.33 5.56 0.99
N LYS A 422 -5.39 6.31 2.07
CA LYS A 422 -4.59 7.52 2.26
C LYS A 422 -3.71 7.37 3.49
N TYR A 423 -2.43 7.64 3.31
CA TYR A 423 -1.42 7.40 4.32
C TYR A 423 -0.87 8.69 4.89
N MET A 424 -0.59 8.67 6.18
CA MET A 424 -0.01 9.78 6.92
C MET A 424 1.32 9.34 7.52
N HIS A 425 2.38 10.08 7.20
CA HIS A 425 3.68 9.92 7.83
C HIS A 425 3.72 10.67 9.15
N THR A 426 4.00 9.94 10.23
CA THR A 426 4.19 10.49 11.56
C THR A 426 5.57 10.11 12.10
N PRO A 427 6.12 10.77 13.12
CA PRO A 427 7.38 10.37 13.75
C PRO A 427 7.37 8.95 14.34
N ARG A 428 6.18 8.33 14.47
CA ARG A 428 6.01 6.96 14.96
C ARG A 428 5.87 5.91 13.86
N GLY A 429 5.77 6.35 12.59
CA GLY A 429 5.60 5.49 11.43
C GLY A 429 4.54 6.00 10.47
N ILE A 430 4.30 5.23 9.42
CA ILE A 430 3.29 5.49 8.40
C ILE A 430 2.01 4.78 8.81
N PHE A 431 0.89 5.51 8.85
CA PHE A 431 -0.43 4.99 9.20
C PHE A 431 -1.46 5.40 8.14
N GLU A 432 -2.38 4.50 7.82
CA GLU A 432 -3.56 4.87 7.05
C GLU A 432 -4.45 5.82 7.85
N LEU A 433 -5.04 6.85 7.24
CA LEU A 433 -5.94 7.78 7.93
C LEU A 433 -7.12 7.05 8.58
N LYS A 434 -7.58 5.96 7.96
CA LYS A 434 -8.65 5.11 8.49
C LYS A 434 -8.29 4.44 9.82
N TYR A 435 -7.00 4.20 10.10
CA TYR A 435 -6.53 3.58 11.35
C TYR A 435 -6.95 4.36 12.60
N PHE A 436 -7.08 5.68 12.50
CA PHE A 436 -7.45 6.55 13.62
C PHE A 436 -8.94 6.49 13.98
N PHE A 437 -9.77 5.93 13.11
CA PHE A 437 -11.19 5.72 13.39
C PHE A 437 -11.38 4.36 14.08
N SER A 438 -11.59 4.41 15.37
CA SER A 438 -11.74 3.23 16.22
C SER A 438 -13.01 3.30 17.04
N SER A 439 -13.65 2.14 17.20
CA SER A 439 -14.79 2.03 18.11
C SER A 439 -14.39 2.33 19.54
N HIS A 440 -15.28 2.99 20.28
CA HIS A 440 -15.11 3.28 21.69
C HIS A 440 -15.55 2.10 22.55
N VAL A 441 -14.87 1.95 23.69
CA VAL A 441 -15.25 1.05 24.77
C VAL A 441 -15.40 1.91 26.03
N SER A 442 -16.54 1.82 26.72
CA SER A 442 -16.79 2.60 27.93
C SER A 442 -15.86 2.16 29.06
N THR A 443 -15.29 3.12 29.77
CA THR A 443 -14.49 2.90 30.99
C THR A 443 -15.36 2.94 32.24
N ALA A 444 -14.86 2.38 33.34
CA ALA A 444 -15.59 2.34 34.63
C ALA A 444 -15.87 3.74 35.19
N GLU A 445 -15.06 4.73 34.90
CA GLU A 445 -15.16 6.12 35.34
C GLU A 445 -15.97 7.03 34.38
N GLY A 446 -16.68 6.44 33.40
CA GLY A 446 -17.49 7.21 32.44
C GLY A 446 -16.69 7.82 31.29
N GLY A 447 -15.41 7.49 31.15
CA GLY A 447 -14.60 7.84 30.00
C GLY A 447 -14.73 6.85 28.84
N GLU A 448 -14.17 7.20 27.70
CA GLU A 448 -14.13 6.35 26.51
C GLU A 448 -12.69 5.97 26.17
N CYS A 449 -12.43 4.70 25.91
CA CYS A 449 -11.13 4.20 25.50
C CYS A 449 -11.21 3.59 24.10
N SER A 450 -10.20 3.85 23.27
CA SER A 450 -10.09 3.29 21.91
C SER A 450 -9.83 1.78 21.98
N SER A 451 -10.46 1.02 21.09
CA SER A 451 -10.17 -0.41 20.94
C SER A 451 -8.69 -0.66 20.56
N THR A 452 -8.05 0.25 19.88
CA THR A 452 -6.63 0.20 19.52
C THR A 452 -5.74 0.40 20.75
N ALA A 453 -6.09 1.36 21.64
CA ALA A 453 -5.38 1.56 22.89
C ALA A 453 -5.45 0.32 23.80
N ILE A 454 -6.61 -0.31 23.88
CA ILE A 454 -6.77 -1.57 24.65
C ILE A 454 -5.87 -2.68 24.07
N ARG A 455 -5.80 -2.82 22.75
CA ARG A 455 -4.88 -3.79 22.11
C ARG A 455 -3.43 -3.50 22.43
N ALA A 456 -3.03 -2.23 22.37
CA ALA A 456 -1.66 -1.81 22.70
C ALA A 456 -1.32 -2.14 24.18
N MET A 457 -2.23 -1.86 25.11
CA MET A 457 -2.05 -2.21 26.53
C MET A 457 -1.95 -3.72 26.74
N ILE A 458 -2.80 -4.53 26.08
CA ILE A 458 -2.73 -5.99 26.14
C ILE A 458 -1.38 -6.47 25.60
N LYS A 459 -0.90 -5.93 24.46
CA LYS A 459 0.40 -6.26 23.86
C LYS A 459 1.55 -5.95 24.82
N LYS A 460 1.51 -4.80 25.50
CA LYS A 460 2.47 -4.39 26.52
C LYS A 460 2.48 -5.33 27.72
N LEU A 461 1.31 -5.63 28.30
CA LEU A 461 1.20 -6.54 29.43
C LEU A 461 1.72 -7.95 29.11
N ILE A 462 1.53 -8.39 27.85
CA ILE A 462 2.07 -9.66 27.38
C ILE A 462 3.58 -9.58 27.17
N ALA A 463 4.11 -8.46 26.68
CA ALA A 463 5.55 -8.27 26.50
C ALA A 463 6.32 -8.23 27.85
N GLU A 464 5.67 -7.71 28.91
CA GLU A 464 6.22 -7.64 30.24
C GLU A 464 6.01 -8.93 31.06
N GLU A 465 5.29 -9.94 30.52
CA GLU A 465 5.03 -11.19 31.22
C GLU A 465 6.29 -12.06 31.41
N THR A 466 6.30 -12.84 32.48
CA THR A 466 7.36 -13.82 32.70
C THR A 466 7.14 -15.08 31.83
N PRO A 467 8.12 -15.52 31.00
CA PRO A 467 7.93 -16.66 30.11
C PRO A 467 7.54 -17.99 30.81
N LYS A 468 7.94 -18.15 32.08
CA LYS A 468 7.61 -19.34 32.89
C LYS A 468 6.15 -19.38 33.35
N LYS A 469 5.52 -18.21 33.58
CA LYS A 469 4.15 -18.10 34.07
C LYS A 469 3.40 -17.01 33.28
N PRO A 470 2.99 -17.27 32.05
CA PRO A 470 2.28 -16.30 31.24
C PRO A 470 0.94 -15.91 31.85
N LEU A 471 0.53 -14.67 31.59
CA LEU A 471 -0.72 -14.10 32.10
C LEU A 471 -1.93 -14.77 31.44
N SER A 472 -2.92 -15.18 32.22
CA SER A 472 -4.20 -15.63 31.66
C SER A 472 -5.06 -14.45 31.21
N ASP A 473 -5.96 -14.66 30.24
CA ASP A 473 -6.88 -13.63 29.76
C ASP A 473 -7.73 -13.02 30.89
N SER A 474 -8.03 -13.82 31.92
CA SER A 474 -8.76 -13.35 33.15
C SER A 474 -7.89 -12.41 33.97
N LYS A 475 -6.58 -12.67 34.07
CA LYS A 475 -5.65 -11.83 34.83
C LYS A 475 -5.36 -10.54 34.08
N ILE A 476 -5.23 -10.59 32.75
CA ILE A 476 -5.12 -9.39 31.90
C ILE A 476 -6.37 -8.51 32.06
N ALA A 477 -7.58 -9.11 32.04
CA ALA A 477 -8.81 -8.35 32.24
C ALA A 477 -8.88 -7.69 33.64
N ALA A 478 -8.40 -8.37 34.71
CA ALA A 478 -8.32 -7.79 36.05
C ALA A 478 -7.32 -6.61 36.11
N MET A 479 -6.13 -6.74 35.50
CA MET A 479 -5.13 -5.68 35.45
C MET A 479 -5.61 -4.45 34.66
N LEU A 480 -6.33 -4.66 33.55
CA LEU A 480 -7.00 -3.57 32.82
C LEU A 480 -8.10 -2.91 33.65
N GLY A 481 -8.83 -3.70 34.48
CA GLY A 481 -9.80 -3.19 35.42
C GLY A 481 -9.18 -2.29 36.49
N GLU A 482 -8.00 -2.63 37.02
CA GLU A 482 -7.23 -1.78 37.95
C GLU A 482 -6.81 -0.44 37.30
N GLN A 483 -6.62 -0.42 35.98
CA GLN A 483 -6.36 0.79 35.20
C GLN A 483 -7.64 1.57 34.81
N GLY A 484 -8.79 1.16 35.30
CA GLY A 484 -10.08 1.82 35.05
C GLY A 484 -10.79 1.35 33.75
N ILE A 485 -10.24 0.38 33.02
CA ILE A 485 -10.81 -0.11 31.76
C ILE A 485 -11.56 -1.42 32.02
N ASN A 486 -12.88 -1.37 31.95
CA ASN A 486 -13.73 -2.56 32.22
C ASN A 486 -13.92 -3.39 30.95
N VAL A 487 -13.10 -4.42 30.79
CA VAL A 487 -13.12 -5.31 29.61
C VAL A 487 -13.39 -6.74 30.05
N ALA A 488 -14.38 -7.38 29.40
CA ALA A 488 -14.68 -8.78 29.67
C ALA A 488 -13.55 -9.71 29.16
N ARG A 489 -13.34 -10.85 29.88
CA ARG A 489 -12.37 -11.88 29.48
C ARG A 489 -12.51 -12.30 28.01
N ARG A 490 -13.76 -12.45 27.52
CA ARG A 490 -14.02 -12.84 26.13
C ARG A 490 -13.52 -11.79 25.13
N THR A 491 -13.63 -10.51 25.47
CA THR A 491 -13.15 -9.40 24.64
C THR A 491 -11.62 -9.35 24.61
N VAL A 492 -10.97 -9.61 25.77
CA VAL A 492 -9.50 -9.74 25.83
C VAL A 492 -9.02 -10.89 24.95
N ALA A 493 -9.68 -12.06 25.01
CA ALA A 493 -9.36 -13.21 24.17
C ALA A 493 -9.50 -12.86 22.67
N LYS A 494 -10.62 -12.21 22.29
CA LYS A 494 -10.86 -11.74 20.91
C LYS A 494 -9.77 -10.78 20.43
N TYR A 495 -9.39 -9.79 21.25
CA TYR A 495 -8.31 -8.85 20.88
C TYR A 495 -6.96 -9.54 20.76
N ARG A 496 -6.64 -10.47 21.65
CA ARG A 496 -5.42 -11.28 21.57
C ARG A 496 -5.37 -12.11 20.28
N GLU A 497 -6.46 -12.78 19.94
CA GLU A 497 -6.60 -13.56 18.70
C GLU A 497 -6.44 -12.69 17.45
N THR A 498 -7.05 -11.49 17.43
CA THR A 498 -6.91 -10.53 16.34
C THR A 498 -5.45 -10.05 16.15
N MET A 499 -4.65 -10.06 17.22
CA MET A 499 -3.23 -9.75 17.18
C MET A 499 -2.34 -10.97 16.90
N HIS A 500 -2.93 -12.13 16.59
CA HIS A 500 -2.22 -13.41 16.38
C HIS A 500 -1.34 -13.83 17.55
N ILE A 501 -1.70 -13.44 18.79
CA ILE A 501 -0.99 -13.83 20.00
C ILE A 501 -1.61 -15.13 20.55
N PRO A 502 -0.82 -16.19 20.75
CA PRO A 502 -1.34 -17.47 21.23
C PRO A 502 -1.83 -17.40 22.68
N PRO A 503 -2.70 -18.35 23.12
CA PRO A 503 -3.20 -18.42 24.49
C PRO A 503 -2.06 -18.65 25.50
N SER A 504 -2.33 -18.39 26.79
CA SER A 504 -1.32 -18.49 27.86
C SER A 504 -0.63 -19.86 27.94
N ASN A 505 -1.33 -20.94 27.58
CA ASN A 505 -0.75 -22.28 27.58
C ASN A 505 0.37 -22.43 26.53
N GLU A 506 0.17 -21.83 25.36
CA GLU A 506 1.13 -21.87 24.26
C GLU A 506 2.23 -20.82 24.38
N ARG A 507 2.04 -19.75 25.17
CA ARG A 507 3.09 -18.76 25.43
C ARG A 507 4.13 -19.19 26.45
N LYS A 508 3.87 -20.28 27.18
CA LYS A 508 4.80 -20.80 28.17
C LYS A 508 6.10 -21.26 27.52
N ARG A 509 7.23 -20.73 27.96
CA ARG A 509 8.58 -21.12 27.50
C ARG A 509 9.42 -21.66 28.65
N LEU A 510 10.28 -22.61 28.36
CA LEU A 510 11.25 -23.18 29.30
C LEU A 510 12.53 -22.29 29.40
N VAL A 511 12.78 -21.51 28.38
CA VAL A 511 13.98 -20.63 28.25
C VAL A 511 13.49 -19.20 28.16
#